data_d21d961413e2db16fac35936bb0b94b2
#
_entry.id   d21d961413e2db16fac35936bb0b94b2
#
_cell.length_a   1.000
_cell.length_b   1.000
_cell.length_c   1.000
_cell.angle_alpha   90.00
_cell.angle_beta   90.00
_cell.angle_gamma   90.00
#
_symmetry.space_group_name_H-M   'P 1'
#
loop_
_entity.id
_entity.type
_entity.pdbx_description
1 polymer ?
#
loop_
_entity_poly.entity_id
_entity_poly.type
_entity_poly.pdbx_seq_one_letter_code
_entity_poly.pdbx_strand_id
1 'polypeptide(L)'
;SREVTVNAFPMGIDYNKFHDAAKGHMDQKIKERSELKKQLELHRKGDDGGKLILSIDRLDYTKGVINRIKAFDVFLTEHPEYCEKVRLVMLTVPSRSDVPEYKKLKKETDETVGRINGKHATVNWTPIWYYYRAMDFEDLIDLYMTSDIAMISPVRDGMNLVAKEFIATRVNLDGVLILSEMAGASKELFEALLVNPFDLNSMADAIHKALTMSIDEQKERNRSMQKRLRRYTVQRWANEFMRALNSVIKIDDTHTIKIDREQKINIKKSFKNSSKRLIIIDYDGTLVEFNENPELAIPDENLINLIKDLYKKTDTHVAIVSGRDKKFLNKWFGEIPITLIAEHGHYQKVNKEEWAKKLKVSNLWMEDLLPLFETFTDRTPGTFIEKKKNSLVWHYRKSDPELASDRVVEFKTVLTSLISEELQILDLNKAIEIISVRVNKGVAISRLLKNDYDFIICLGDDISDEYMFNNLPKDSFSIKVGNKNTVARYYIQNPSEVRKLLKSIIA
;
A
#
# COMPACT_ATOMS: atom_id res chain seq x y z
N SER A 1 20.58 13.60 -16.87
CA SER A 1 19.54 13.82 -15.85
C SER A 1 19.42 12.57 -15.00
N ARG A 2 19.43 12.72 -13.69
CA ARG A 2 19.24 11.61 -12.75
C ARG A 2 17.74 11.40 -12.57
N GLU A 3 17.25 10.18 -12.75
CA GLU A 3 15.87 9.81 -12.47
C GLU A 3 15.75 9.45 -10.99
N VAL A 4 14.72 9.96 -10.32
CA VAL A 4 14.45 9.70 -8.90
C VAL A 4 13.05 9.13 -8.76
N THR A 5 12.96 7.95 -8.17
CA THR A 5 11.66 7.33 -7.84
C THR A 5 11.25 7.71 -6.41
N VAL A 6 10.04 8.25 -6.26
CA VAL A 6 9.46 8.62 -4.96
C VAL A 6 8.26 7.75 -4.69
N ASN A 7 8.31 7.01 -3.58
CA ASN A 7 7.22 6.15 -3.11
C ASN A 7 6.93 6.39 -1.62
N ALA A 8 5.69 6.13 -1.20
CA ALA A 8 5.30 6.15 0.21
C ALA A 8 5.33 4.72 0.77
N PHE A 9 6.00 4.56 1.92
CA PHE A 9 6.08 3.30 2.66
C PHE A 9 5.54 3.51 4.07
N PRO A 10 4.21 3.42 4.29
CA PRO A 10 3.62 3.63 5.60
C PRO A 10 4.08 2.55 6.57
N MET A 11 4.77 2.95 7.66
CA MET A 11 5.36 2.00 8.61
C MET A 11 4.30 1.25 9.39
N GLY A 12 4.38 -0.09 9.40
CA GLY A 12 3.58 -0.96 10.25
C GLY A 12 4.18 -1.09 11.66
N ILE A 13 3.42 -1.72 12.56
CA ILE A 13 3.90 -2.11 13.90
C ILE A 13 4.03 -3.63 14.01
N ASP A 14 4.70 -4.10 15.05
CA ASP A 14 4.60 -5.48 15.49
C ASP A 14 3.29 -5.64 16.29
N TYR A 15 2.21 -5.92 15.58
CA TYR A 15 0.88 -6.06 16.17
C TYR A 15 0.86 -7.09 17.31
N ASN A 16 1.47 -8.27 17.09
CA ASN A 16 1.42 -9.37 18.07
C ASN A 16 2.16 -8.99 19.34
N LYS A 17 3.29 -8.28 19.27
CA LYS A 17 4.02 -7.81 20.45
C LYS A 17 3.13 -7.01 21.40
N PHE A 18 2.35 -6.07 20.89
CA PHE A 18 1.46 -5.23 21.70
C PHE A 18 0.21 -5.98 22.14
N HIS A 19 -0.40 -6.76 21.25
CA HIS A 19 -1.62 -7.50 21.53
C HIS A 19 -1.42 -8.61 22.57
N ASP A 20 -0.34 -9.39 22.44
CA ASP A 20 -0.04 -10.51 23.33
C ASP A 20 0.41 -10.03 24.71
N ALA A 21 1.19 -8.92 24.75
CA ALA A 21 1.52 -8.26 26.02
C ALA A 21 0.26 -7.78 26.74
N ALA A 22 -0.65 -7.10 26.03
CA ALA A 22 -1.91 -6.65 26.59
C ALA A 22 -2.76 -7.84 27.11
N LYS A 23 -2.83 -8.94 26.36
CA LYS A 23 -3.53 -10.15 26.78
C LYS A 23 -2.90 -10.76 28.04
N GLY A 24 -1.58 -10.85 28.10
CA GLY A 24 -0.87 -11.32 29.28
C GLY A 24 -1.16 -10.47 30.53
N HIS A 25 -1.24 -9.14 30.36
CA HIS A 25 -1.58 -8.21 31.47
C HIS A 25 -3.04 -8.35 31.97
N MET A 26 -3.97 -8.83 31.14
CA MET A 26 -5.34 -9.12 31.60
C MET A 26 -5.38 -10.29 32.61
N ASP A 27 -4.53 -11.28 32.40
CA ASP A 27 -4.49 -12.51 33.22
C ASP A 27 -3.67 -12.36 34.51
N GLN A 28 -2.95 -11.25 34.72
CA GLN A 28 -2.15 -11.03 35.92
C GLN A 28 -2.99 -10.86 37.17
N LYS A 29 -2.55 -11.50 38.26
CA LYS A 29 -3.14 -11.33 39.59
C LYS A 29 -2.92 -9.91 40.11
N ILE A 30 -3.87 -9.36 40.87
CA ILE A 30 -3.84 -7.98 41.38
C ILE A 30 -2.56 -7.68 42.17
N LYS A 31 -1.94 -8.65 42.82
CA LYS A 31 -0.68 -8.48 43.59
C LYS A 31 0.56 -8.28 42.72
N GLU A 32 0.51 -8.71 41.47
CA GLU A 32 1.63 -8.64 40.51
C GLU A 32 1.57 -7.40 39.62
N ARG A 33 0.56 -6.56 39.80
CA ARG A 33 0.34 -5.37 38.98
C ARG A 33 1.26 -4.23 39.37
N SER A 34 1.71 -3.44 38.38
CA SER A 34 2.53 -2.25 38.62
C SER A 34 1.81 -1.24 39.54
N GLU A 35 2.59 -0.41 40.26
CA GLU A 35 2.01 0.63 41.10
C GLU A 35 1.21 1.65 40.30
N LEU A 36 1.68 1.95 39.07
CA LEU A 36 0.97 2.78 38.12
C LEU A 36 -0.42 2.21 37.82
N LYS A 37 -0.52 0.92 37.49
CA LYS A 37 -1.80 0.25 37.19
C LYS A 37 -2.75 0.31 38.37
N LYS A 38 -2.26 0.10 39.58
CA LYS A 38 -3.09 0.23 40.79
C LYS A 38 -3.67 1.63 40.95
N GLN A 39 -2.87 2.69 40.73
CA GLN A 39 -3.33 4.08 40.79
C GLN A 39 -4.37 4.38 39.68
N LEU A 40 -4.15 3.93 38.45
CA LEU A 40 -5.09 4.10 37.35
C LEU A 40 -6.44 3.39 37.62
N GLU A 41 -6.38 2.17 38.16
CA GLU A 41 -7.58 1.40 38.50
C GLU A 41 -8.34 1.98 39.71
N LEU A 42 -7.64 2.56 40.69
CA LEU A 42 -8.28 3.29 41.79
C LEU A 42 -9.14 4.44 41.30
N HIS A 43 -8.65 5.19 40.33
CA HIS A 43 -9.45 6.26 39.71
C HIS A 43 -10.70 5.72 39.01
N ARG A 44 -10.61 4.57 38.32
CA ARG A 44 -11.75 3.93 37.64
C ARG A 44 -12.77 3.32 38.58
N LYS A 45 -12.39 2.99 39.80
CA LYS A 45 -13.26 2.37 40.83
C LYS A 45 -13.99 3.37 41.73
N GLY A 46 -13.79 4.70 41.52
CA GLY A 46 -14.58 5.73 42.19
C GLY A 46 -16.08 5.56 41.92
N ASP A 47 -16.95 6.10 42.79
CA ASP A 47 -18.41 5.85 42.81
C ASP A 47 -19.11 6.06 41.45
N ASP A 48 -18.50 6.88 40.51
CA ASP A 48 -19.02 7.19 39.18
C ASP A 48 -18.22 6.58 38.02
N GLY A 49 -17.28 5.68 38.27
CA GLY A 49 -16.53 4.97 37.22
C GLY A 49 -15.66 5.89 36.35
N GLY A 50 -14.65 6.54 36.94
CA GLY A 50 -13.80 7.54 36.28
C GLY A 50 -13.21 7.09 34.94
N LYS A 51 -13.19 7.99 33.97
CA LYS A 51 -12.69 7.76 32.61
C LYS A 51 -11.29 8.38 32.41
N LEU A 52 -10.47 7.71 31.61
CA LEU A 52 -9.10 8.14 31.33
C LEU A 52 -8.92 8.46 29.84
N ILE A 53 -8.44 9.65 29.56
CA ILE A 53 -8.00 10.08 28.24
C ILE A 53 -6.47 10.03 28.22
N LEU A 54 -5.88 9.29 27.34
CA LEU A 54 -4.45 9.11 27.23
C LEU A 54 -3.86 10.00 26.14
N SER A 55 -2.76 10.65 26.45
CA SER A 55 -1.95 11.47 25.57
C SER A 55 -0.49 11.05 25.71
N ILE A 56 0.08 10.43 24.68
CA ILE A 56 1.49 9.99 24.68
C ILE A 56 2.21 10.58 23.48
N ASP A 57 3.27 11.35 23.74
CA ASP A 57 4.15 11.88 22.71
C ASP A 57 5.53 12.21 23.28
N ARG A 58 6.54 12.31 22.41
CA ARG A 58 7.75 13.06 22.73
C ARG A 58 7.39 14.55 22.84
N LEU A 59 8.07 15.28 23.71
CA LEU A 59 7.88 16.73 23.75
C LEU A 59 8.46 17.35 22.48
N ASP A 60 7.58 17.63 21.51
CA ASP A 60 7.91 18.21 20.21
C ASP A 60 6.76 19.13 19.78
N TYR A 61 7.10 20.27 19.18
CA TYR A 61 6.09 21.25 18.71
C TYR A 61 5.16 20.68 17.63
N THR A 62 5.62 19.68 16.88
CA THR A 62 4.81 19.00 15.86
C THR A 62 3.72 18.11 16.45
N LYS A 63 3.80 17.77 17.74
CA LYS A 63 2.88 16.83 18.40
C LYS A 63 1.58 17.46 18.92
N GLY A 64 1.44 18.79 18.84
CA GLY A 64 0.20 19.49 19.20
C GLY A 64 -0.16 19.40 20.68
N VAL A 65 0.83 19.21 21.56
CA VAL A 65 0.63 19.00 23.01
C VAL A 65 -0.18 20.15 23.63
N ILE A 66 0.17 21.39 23.33
CA ILE A 66 -0.50 22.58 23.89
C ILE A 66 -1.98 22.66 23.42
N ASN A 67 -2.24 22.38 22.14
CA ASN A 67 -3.60 22.42 21.60
C ASN A 67 -4.47 21.34 22.25
N ARG A 68 -3.92 20.15 22.50
CA ARG A 68 -4.60 19.05 23.18
C ARG A 68 -4.99 19.41 24.62
N ILE A 69 -4.09 20.06 25.36
CA ILE A 69 -4.35 20.55 26.72
C ILE A 69 -5.45 21.62 26.71
N LYS A 70 -5.37 22.55 25.77
CA LYS A 70 -6.39 23.63 25.61
C LYS A 70 -7.76 23.06 25.18
N ALA A 71 -7.80 22.07 24.30
CA ALA A 71 -9.05 21.41 23.92
C ALA A 71 -9.70 20.68 25.10
N PHE A 72 -8.90 20.09 25.99
CA PHE A 72 -9.40 19.48 27.21
C PHE A 72 -9.94 20.52 28.20
N ASP A 73 -9.34 21.74 28.30
CA ASP A 73 -9.88 22.89 29.06
C ASP A 73 -11.26 23.34 28.51
N VAL A 74 -11.37 23.44 27.17
CA VAL A 74 -12.67 23.76 26.52
C VAL A 74 -13.70 22.70 26.87
N PHE A 75 -13.35 21.40 26.71
CA PHE A 75 -14.24 20.30 27.04
C PHE A 75 -14.76 20.36 28.49
N LEU A 76 -13.89 20.54 29.48
CA LEU A 76 -14.31 20.65 30.89
C LEU A 76 -15.13 21.90 31.18
N THR A 77 -14.93 22.98 30.43
CA THR A 77 -15.69 24.21 30.57
C THR A 77 -17.11 24.10 30.00
N GLU A 78 -17.24 23.42 28.86
CA GLU A 78 -18.54 23.22 28.18
C GLU A 78 -19.33 22.05 28.78
N HIS A 79 -18.64 21.11 29.39
CA HIS A 79 -19.21 19.88 29.97
C HIS A 79 -18.80 19.70 31.44
N PRO A 80 -19.26 20.60 32.36
CA PRO A 80 -18.88 20.54 33.77
C PRO A 80 -19.33 19.25 34.46
N GLU A 81 -20.32 18.53 33.93
CA GLU A 81 -20.78 17.22 34.42
C GLU A 81 -19.69 16.10 34.36
N TYR A 82 -18.60 16.32 33.61
CA TYR A 82 -17.45 15.41 33.56
C TYR A 82 -16.32 15.76 34.53
N CYS A 83 -16.45 16.91 35.25
CA CYS A 83 -15.53 17.21 36.35
C CYS A 83 -15.60 16.08 37.39
N GLU A 84 -14.43 15.71 37.94
CA GLU A 84 -14.21 14.56 38.84
C GLU A 84 -14.33 13.17 38.17
N LYS A 85 -14.96 13.07 37.00
CA LYS A 85 -15.19 11.81 36.28
C LYS A 85 -14.18 11.49 35.18
N VAL A 86 -13.53 12.51 34.60
CA VAL A 86 -12.61 12.34 33.46
C VAL A 86 -11.25 12.91 33.79
N ARG A 87 -10.18 12.19 33.47
CA ARG A 87 -8.79 12.70 33.58
C ARG A 87 -8.05 12.58 32.26
N LEU A 88 -7.23 13.59 31.97
CA LEU A 88 -6.22 13.53 30.91
C LEU A 88 -4.89 13.08 31.51
N VAL A 89 -4.46 11.87 31.13
CA VAL A 89 -3.15 11.30 31.49
C VAL A 89 -2.18 11.62 30.37
N MET A 90 -1.22 12.50 30.66
CA MET A 90 -0.23 12.95 29.70
C MET A 90 1.14 12.34 30.01
N LEU A 91 1.61 11.48 29.13
CA LEU A 91 2.98 11.01 29.12
C LEU A 91 3.77 11.75 28.05
N THR A 92 4.65 12.64 28.44
CA THR A 92 5.49 13.42 27.54
C THR A 92 6.93 13.04 27.72
N VAL A 93 7.49 12.35 26.74
CA VAL A 93 8.88 11.88 26.80
C VAL A 93 9.84 13.03 26.47
N PRO A 94 10.88 13.28 27.29
CA PRO A 94 11.91 14.29 26.99
C PRO A 94 12.53 14.09 25.62
N SER A 95 12.66 15.17 24.86
CA SER A 95 13.29 15.16 23.54
C SER A 95 14.08 16.45 23.35
N ARG A 96 15.30 16.38 22.85
CA ARG A 96 16.16 17.52 22.49
C ARG A 96 16.22 18.59 23.59
N SER A 97 16.34 18.17 24.86
CA SER A 97 16.25 19.02 26.06
C SER A 97 17.25 20.19 26.10
N ASP A 98 18.32 20.14 25.32
CA ASP A 98 19.33 21.20 25.26
C ASP A 98 19.00 22.32 24.28
N VAL A 99 17.99 22.13 23.40
CA VAL A 99 17.57 23.10 22.38
C VAL A 99 16.65 24.15 23.01
N PRO A 100 16.90 25.46 22.83
CA PRO A 100 16.12 26.52 23.47
C PRO A 100 14.62 26.47 23.20
N GLU A 101 14.20 26.14 21.96
CA GLU A 101 12.80 26.05 21.55
C GLU A 101 12.07 24.93 22.30
N TYR A 102 12.73 23.82 22.58
CA TYR A 102 12.17 22.72 23.37
C TYR A 102 12.07 23.05 24.85
N LYS A 103 13.02 23.82 25.40
CA LYS A 103 12.93 24.35 26.77
C LYS A 103 11.74 25.30 26.91
N LYS A 104 11.51 26.17 25.90
CA LYS A 104 10.36 27.06 25.87
C LYS A 104 9.05 26.29 25.81
N LEU A 105 8.95 25.26 24.93
CA LEU A 105 7.78 24.40 24.83
C LEU A 105 7.51 23.66 26.15
N LYS A 106 8.56 23.15 26.82
CA LYS A 106 8.42 22.52 28.14
C LYS A 106 7.83 23.49 29.17
N LYS A 107 8.37 24.70 29.26
CA LYS A 107 7.89 25.74 30.16
C LYS A 107 6.44 26.09 29.87
N GLU A 108 6.05 26.31 28.59
CA GLU A 108 4.68 26.61 28.20
C GLU A 108 3.72 25.45 28.53
N THR A 109 4.18 24.20 28.37
CA THR A 109 3.40 23.01 28.74
C THR A 109 3.14 22.98 30.23
N ASP A 110 4.18 23.19 31.07
CA ASP A 110 4.08 23.21 32.53
C ASP A 110 3.13 24.31 33.03
N GLU A 111 3.28 25.53 32.49
CA GLU A 111 2.44 26.66 32.84
C GLU A 111 0.99 26.41 32.43
N THR A 112 0.75 25.82 31.24
CA THR A 112 -0.60 25.52 30.75
C THR A 112 -1.27 24.44 31.59
N VAL A 113 -0.58 23.36 31.90
CA VAL A 113 -1.07 22.30 32.79
C VAL A 113 -1.36 22.84 34.17
N GLY A 114 -0.45 23.63 34.76
CA GLY A 114 -0.62 24.23 36.07
C GLY A 114 -1.86 25.17 36.13
N ARG A 115 -2.05 25.99 35.10
CA ARG A 115 -3.20 26.90 34.99
C ARG A 115 -4.55 26.14 34.90
N ILE A 116 -4.60 25.08 34.09
CA ILE A 116 -5.83 24.31 33.90
C ILE A 116 -6.12 23.46 35.13
N ASN A 117 -5.12 22.86 35.73
CA ASN A 117 -5.28 22.17 37.01
C ASN A 117 -5.77 23.14 38.10
N GLY A 118 -5.20 24.33 38.22
CA GLY A 118 -5.65 25.35 39.17
C GLY A 118 -7.09 25.83 38.91
N LYS A 119 -7.55 25.85 37.64
CA LYS A 119 -8.90 26.27 37.26
C LYS A 119 -9.97 25.23 37.62
N HIS A 120 -9.71 23.95 37.41
CA HIS A 120 -10.73 22.89 37.46
C HIS A 120 -10.53 21.89 38.63
N ALA A 121 -9.37 21.88 39.32
CA ALA A 121 -9.14 20.88 40.38
C ALA A 121 -10.07 21.08 41.57
N THR A 122 -10.43 19.98 42.21
CA THR A 122 -11.09 19.95 43.52
C THR A 122 -10.14 19.36 44.55
N VAL A 123 -10.58 19.25 45.83
CA VAL A 123 -9.75 18.70 46.92
C VAL A 123 -9.27 17.29 46.58
N ASN A 124 -10.09 16.46 45.94
CA ASN A 124 -9.84 15.05 45.69
C ASN A 124 -9.54 14.73 44.22
N TRP A 125 -9.57 15.71 43.32
CA TRP A 125 -9.42 15.44 41.89
C TRP A 125 -8.57 16.52 41.20
N THR A 126 -7.65 16.02 40.36
CA THR A 126 -6.82 16.83 39.47
C THR A 126 -7.09 16.42 38.03
N PRO A 127 -7.51 17.36 37.13
CA PRO A 127 -7.93 17.04 35.78
C PRO A 127 -6.81 16.45 34.90
N ILE A 128 -5.56 16.95 35.06
CA ILE A 128 -4.46 16.53 34.22
C ILE A 128 -3.37 15.89 35.07
N TRP A 129 -3.08 14.63 34.82
CA TRP A 129 -1.91 13.93 35.31
C TRP A 129 -0.79 14.05 34.29
N TYR A 130 0.27 14.76 34.64
CA TYR A 130 1.33 15.08 33.73
C TYR A 130 2.65 14.39 34.14
N TYR A 131 3.14 13.50 33.27
CA TYR A 131 4.39 12.77 33.43
C TYR A 131 5.41 13.23 32.38
N TYR A 132 6.50 13.86 32.82
CA TYR A 132 7.62 14.25 31.96
C TYR A 132 8.77 13.27 32.14
N ARG A 133 8.63 12.08 31.60
CA ARG A 133 9.62 11.00 31.68
C ARG A 133 9.36 9.93 30.61
N ALA A 134 10.36 9.06 30.35
CA ALA A 134 10.14 7.79 29.67
C ALA A 134 9.45 6.79 30.62
N MET A 135 8.71 5.86 30.06
CA MET A 135 8.18 4.69 30.77
C MET A 135 8.70 3.43 30.11
N ASP A 136 8.81 2.36 30.87
CA ASP A 136 9.10 1.04 30.32
C ASP A 136 7.90 0.46 29.55
N PHE A 137 8.14 -0.65 28.87
CA PHE A 137 7.15 -1.24 28.00
C PHE A 137 5.93 -1.75 28.76
N GLU A 138 6.10 -2.33 29.94
CA GLU A 138 5.02 -2.90 30.76
C GLU A 138 4.09 -1.81 31.29
N ASP A 139 4.65 -0.72 31.83
CA ASP A 139 3.86 0.44 32.27
C ASP A 139 3.13 1.11 31.09
N LEU A 140 3.76 1.13 29.91
CA LEU A 140 3.13 1.65 28.70
C LEU A 140 1.92 0.80 28.27
N ILE A 141 2.04 -0.52 28.32
CA ILE A 141 0.92 -1.44 28.05
C ILE A 141 -0.21 -1.22 29.05
N ASP A 142 0.10 -1.06 30.35
CA ASP A 142 -0.91 -0.77 31.37
C ASP A 142 -1.63 0.55 31.11
N LEU A 143 -0.91 1.60 30.69
CA LEU A 143 -1.52 2.88 30.27
C LEU A 143 -2.46 2.72 29.07
N TYR A 144 -2.03 2.02 28.05
CA TYR A 144 -2.89 1.76 26.87
C TYR A 144 -4.15 1.01 27.25
N MET A 145 -4.02 -0.07 28.02
CA MET A 145 -5.16 -0.93 28.38
C MET A 145 -6.16 -0.25 29.30
N THR A 146 -5.68 0.55 30.24
CA THR A 146 -6.52 1.19 31.25
C THR A 146 -7.24 2.44 30.74
N SER A 147 -6.74 3.05 29.67
CA SER A 147 -7.31 4.28 29.11
C SER A 147 -8.54 3.97 28.25
N ASP A 148 -9.59 4.77 28.43
CA ASP A 148 -10.84 4.64 27.65
C ASP A 148 -10.72 5.34 26.28
N ILE A 149 -9.91 6.38 26.21
CA ILE A 149 -9.69 7.20 24.99
C ILE A 149 -8.18 7.39 24.82
N ALA A 150 -7.68 7.25 23.61
CA ALA A 150 -6.38 7.80 23.23
C ALA A 150 -6.59 9.02 22.35
N MET A 151 -6.07 10.18 22.80
CA MET A 151 -6.13 11.43 22.08
C MET A 151 -4.77 11.77 21.49
N ILE A 152 -4.62 11.56 20.20
CA ILE A 152 -3.36 11.70 19.45
C ILE A 152 -3.58 12.72 18.35
N SER A 153 -3.21 13.99 18.64
CA SER A 153 -3.53 15.12 17.78
C SER A 153 -2.30 15.93 17.35
N PRO A 154 -1.31 15.28 16.65
CA PRO A 154 -0.18 16.04 16.13
C PRO A 154 -0.62 17.08 15.10
N VAL A 155 0.07 18.21 15.06
CA VAL A 155 -0.12 19.23 14.02
C VAL A 155 0.61 18.85 12.72
N ARG A 156 1.57 17.95 12.80
CA ARG A 156 2.26 17.34 11.66
C ARG A 156 2.96 16.06 12.09
N ASP A 157 2.59 14.94 11.49
CA ASP A 157 3.26 13.65 11.74
C ASP A 157 3.18 12.78 10.49
N GLY A 158 4.33 12.25 10.02
CA GLY A 158 4.37 11.41 8.82
C GLY A 158 3.68 10.05 8.98
N MET A 159 3.52 9.56 10.23
CA MET A 159 2.84 8.29 10.50
C MET A 159 2.06 8.34 11.80
N ASN A 160 2.70 8.28 12.96
CA ASN A 160 2.24 8.09 14.33
C ASN A 160 1.97 6.62 14.69
N LEU A 161 2.98 5.96 15.22
CA LEU A 161 2.88 4.55 15.64
C LEU A 161 2.09 4.37 16.94
N VAL A 162 2.08 5.38 17.83
CA VAL A 162 1.34 5.33 19.12
C VAL A 162 -0.15 5.06 18.88
N ALA A 163 -0.74 5.65 17.83
CA ALA A 163 -2.12 5.37 17.45
C ALA A 163 -2.33 3.89 17.11
N LYS A 164 -1.39 3.29 16.39
CA LYS A 164 -1.44 1.87 16.01
C LYS A 164 -1.23 0.96 17.22
N GLU A 165 -0.31 1.32 18.12
CA GLU A 165 -0.01 0.60 19.36
C GLU A 165 -1.22 0.57 20.29
N PHE A 166 -1.89 1.72 20.50
CA PHE A 166 -3.11 1.78 21.26
C PHE A 166 -4.19 0.82 20.74
N ILE A 167 -4.46 0.84 19.42
CA ILE A 167 -5.45 -0.06 18.82
C ILE A 167 -5.06 -1.53 18.96
N ALA A 168 -3.77 -1.86 18.84
CA ALA A 168 -3.29 -3.24 18.99
C ALA A 168 -3.51 -3.79 20.41
N THR A 169 -3.45 -2.94 21.44
CA THR A 169 -3.67 -3.34 22.84
C THR A 169 -5.13 -3.50 23.24
N ARG A 170 -6.11 -3.17 22.36
CA ARG A 170 -7.55 -3.26 22.68
C ARG A 170 -8.08 -4.70 22.53
N VAL A 171 -7.65 -5.58 23.42
CA VAL A 171 -8.03 -7.02 23.40
C VAL A 171 -9.55 -7.23 23.44
N ASN A 172 -10.27 -6.43 24.24
CA ASN A 172 -11.73 -6.46 24.36
C ASN A 172 -12.45 -5.67 23.26
N LEU A 173 -11.70 -5.07 22.32
CA LEU A 173 -12.21 -4.19 21.27
C LEU A 173 -12.92 -2.93 21.81
N ASP A 174 -12.71 -2.57 23.07
CA ASP A 174 -13.19 -1.35 23.72
C ASP A 174 -12.22 -0.17 23.49
N GLY A 175 -12.61 1.02 23.92
CA GLY A 175 -11.80 2.25 23.82
C GLY A 175 -11.92 2.95 22.47
N VAL A 176 -11.66 4.26 22.48
CA VAL A 176 -11.82 5.14 21.32
C VAL A 176 -10.52 5.85 20.97
N LEU A 177 -10.16 5.85 19.71
CA LEU A 177 -9.05 6.65 19.18
C LEU A 177 -9.57 7.98 18.62
N ILE A 178 -9.08 9.11 19.16
CA ILE A 178 -9.19 10.44 18.56
C ILE A 178 -7.84 10.72 17.88
N LEU A 179 -7.86 10.94 16.58
CA LEU A 179 -6.65 11.05 15.77
C LEU A 179 -6.67 12.29 14.90
N SER A 180 -5.55 13.02 14.85
CA SER A 180 -5.40 14.15 13.93
C SER A 180 -5.44 13.71 12.48
N GLU A 181 -6.15 14.43 11.63
CA GLU A 181 -6.11 14.29 10.17
C GLU A 181 -4.72 14.58 9.56
N MET A 182 -3.87 15.31 10.31
CA MET A 182 -2.49 15.64 9.94
C MET A 182 -1.49 14.52 10.28
N ALA A 183 -1.95 13.40 10.83
CA ALA A 183 -1.13 12.19 11.05
C ALA A 183 -1.27 11.23 9.86
N GLY A 184 -0.15 10.70 9.34
CA GLY A 184 -0.19 9.70 8.27
C GLY A 184 -1.02 8.46 8.62
N ALA A 185 -1.03 8.06 9.90
CA ALA A 185 -1.86 6.97 10.39
C ALA A 185 -3.38 7.18 10.20
N SER A 186 -3.86 8.42 10.04
CA SER A 186 -5.27 8.71 9.77
C SER A 186 -5.76 8.10 8.45
N LYS A 187 -4.84 7.90 7.50
CA LYS A 187 -5.14 7.26 6.19
C LYS A 187 -5.35 5.75 6.30
N GLU A 188 -4.89 5.15 7.39
CA GLU A 188 -5.03 3.72 7.66
C GLU A 188 -6.06 3.43 8.78
N LEU A 189 -6.22 4.34 9.73
CA LEU A 189 -7.11 4.22 10.90
C LEU A 189 -8.30 5.19 10.77
N PHE A 190 -8.96 5.19 9.63
CA PHE A 190 -10.03 6.13 9.31
C PHE A 190 -11.34 5.88 10.09
N GLU A 191 -11.46 4.78 10.83
CA GLU A 191 -12.55 4.58 11.82
C GLU A 191 -12.29 5.30 13.15
N ALA A 192 -11.13 5.92 13.36
CA ALA A 192 -10.89 6.83 14.46
C ALA A 192 -11.81 8.07 14.37
N LEU A 193 -12.01 8.78 15.48
CA LEU A 193 -12.59 10.11 15.42
C LEU A 193 -11.51 11.06 14.90
N LEU A 194 -11.64 11.47 13.63
CA LEU A 194 -10.66 12.36 13.00
C LEU A 194 -10.96 13.81 13.37
N VAL A 195 -9.90 14.55 13.74
CA VAL A 195 -10.00 15.94 14.19
C VAL A 195 -8.94 16.83 13.53
N ASN A 196 -9.28 18.10 13.32
CA ASN A 196 -8.31 19.12 13.01
C ASN A 196 -7.60 19.55 14.30
N PRO A 197 -6.26 19.42 14.45
CA PRO A 197 -5.55 19.73 15.68
C PRO A 197 -5.49 21.23 16.01
N PHE A 198 -5.95 22.11 15.12
CA PHE A 198 -6.06 23.54 15.34
C PHE A 198 -7.47 23.97 15.75
N ASP A 199 -8.47 23.12 15.62
CA ASP A 199 -9.85 23.38 16.03
C ASP A 199 -10.11 22.78 17.41
N LEU A 200 -9.97 23.64 18.45
CA LEU A 200 -10.10 23.22 19.84
C LEU A 200 -11.54 22.78 20.17
N ASN A 201 -12.54 23.39 19.56
CA ASN A 201 -13.95 23.05 19.80
C ASN A 201 -14.28 21.68 19.19
N SER A 202 -13.88 21.46 17.94
CA SER A 202 -14.04 20.15 17.30
C SER A 202 -13.30 19.03 18.07
N MET A 203 -12.16 19.33 18.68
CA MET A 203 -11.43 18.39 19.53
C MET A 203 -12.19 18.13 20.84
N ALA A 204 -12.81 19.14 21.44
CA ALA A 204 -13.65 19.00 22.66
C ALA A 204 -14.90 18.18 22.35
N ASP A 205 -15.60 18.45 21.24
CA ASP A 205 -16.73 17.66 20.75
C ASP A 205 -16.36 16.19 20.53
N ALA A 206 -15.16 15.93 19.98
CA ALA A 206 -14.67 14.57 19.78
C ALA A 206 -14.44 13.84 21.11
N ILE A 207 -13.98 14.53 22.16
CA ILE A 207 -13.87 13.95 23.51
C ILE A 207 -15.27 13.57 24.03
N HIS A 208 -16.25 14.48 23.95
CA HIS A 208 -17.62 14.19 24.36
C HIS A 208 -18.21 13.01 23.60
N LYS A 209 -18.07 12.99 22.27
CA LYS A 209 -18.51 11.89 21.41
C LYS A 209 -17.84 10.56 21.78
N ALA A 210 -16.54 10.58 22.09
CA ALA A 210 -15.82 9.37 22.49
C ALA A 210 -16.32 8.81 23.82
N LEU A 211 -16.63 9.70 24.80
CA LEU A 211 -17.13 9.31 26.12
C LEU A 211 -18.56 8.72 26.06
N THR A 212 -19.37 9.18 25.11
CA THR A 212 -20.77 8.75 24.92
C THR A 212 -20.94 7.63 23.89
N MET A 213 -19.85 7.22 23.21
CA MET A 213 -19.89 6.18 22.18
C MET A 213 -20.30 4.82 22.78
N SER A 214 -21.28 4.17 22.15
CA SER A 214 -21.72 2.84 22.57
C SER A 214 -20.61 1.80 22.45
N ILE A 215 -20.62 0.80 23.32
CA ILE A 215 -19.61 -0.28 23.30
C ILE A 215 -19.64 -1.07 21.99
N ASP A 216 -20.80 -1.21 21.35
CA ASP A 216 -20.92 -1.91 20.08
C ASP A 216 -20.26 -1.15 18.94
N GLU A 217 -20.42 0.18 18.89
CA GLU A 217 -19.71 1.03 17.95
C GLU A 217 -18.19 1.00 18.18
N GLN A 218 -17.74 1.06 19.44
CA GLN A 218 -16.31 0.92 19.77
C GLN A 218 -15.76 -0.41 19.24
N LYS A 219 -16.47 -1.51 19.45
CA LYS A 219 -16.06 -2.85 18.99
C LYS A 219 -16.00 -2.96 17.47
N GLU A 220 -16.94 -2.40 16.76
CA GLU A 220 -16.95 -2.40 15.29
C GLU A 220 -15.74 -1.64 14.72
N ARG A 221 -15.50 -0.42 15.22
CA ARG A 221 -14.37 0.43 14.83
C ARG A 221 -13.03 -0.25 15.13
N ASN A 222 -12.84 -0.74 16.35
CA ASN A 222 -11.59 -1.40 16.73
C ASN A 222 -11.35 -2.70 15.94
N ARG A 223 -12.38 -3.49 15.67
CA ARG A 223 -12.27 -4.71 14.86
C ARG A 223 -11.77 -4.42 13.46
N SER A 224 -12.29 -3.36 12.84
CA SER A 224 -11.89 -2.93 11.49
C SER A 224 -10.45 -2.43 11.47
N MET A 225 -10.05 -1.59 12.41
CA MET A 225 -8.68 -1.09 12.54
C MET A 225 -7.69 -2.22 12.84
N GLN A 226 -7.99 -3.12 13.79
CA GLN A 226 -7.13 -4.25 14.11
C GLN A 226 -6.96 -5.24 12.94
N LYS A 227 -8.01 -5.47 12.15
CA LYS A 227 -7.91 -6.31 10.94
C LYS A 227 -6.84 -5.78 9.98
N ARG A 228 -6.72 -4.45 9.84
CA ARG A 228 -5.66 -3.81 9.02
C ARG A 228 -4.28 -3.96 9.66
N LEU A 229 -4.14 -3.64 10.95
CA LEU A 229 -2.85 -3.70 11.65
C LEU A 229 -2.25 -5.11 11.66
N ARG A 230 -3.08 -6.15 11.77
CA ARG A 230 -2.64 -7.56 11.67
C ARG A 230 -2.10 -7.92 10.29
N ARG A 231 -2.63 -7.30 9.22
CA ARG A 231 -2.21 -7.57 7.83
C ARG A 231 -0.98 -6.78 7.41
N TYR A 232 -0.83 -5.56 7.93
CA TYR A 232 0.27 -4.67 7.57
C TYR A 232 1.22 -4.46 8.76
N THR A 233 2.08 -5.44 8.95
CA THR A 233 3.07 -5.46 10.04
C THR A 233 4.36 -4.74 9.64
N VAL A 234 5.23 -4.49 10.64
CA VAL A 234 6.57 -3.93 10.40
C VAL A 234 7.42 -4.82 9.48
N GLN A 235 7.27 -6.13 9.56
CA GLN A 235 7.97 -7.09 8.69
C GLN A 235 7.53 -6.93 7.23
N ARG A 236 6.22 -6.78 7.01
CA ARG A 236 5.68 -6.53 5.67
C ARG A 236 6.19 -5.21 5.11
N TRP A 237 6.14 -4.14 5.89
CA TRP A 237 6.70 -2.84 5.53
C TRP A 237 8.18 -2.94 5.12
N ALA A 238 9.01 -3.61 5.94
CA ALA A 238 10.43 -3.79 5.64
C ALA A 238 10.64 -4.57 4.33
N ASN A 239 9.87 -5.63 4.10
CA ASN A 239 9.95 -6.42 2.88
C ASN A 239 9.54 -5.60 1.63
N GLU A 240 8.48 -4.81 1.71
CA GLU A 240 8.04 -3.94 0.62
C GLU A 240 9.08 -2.86 0.30
N PHE A 241 9.65 -2.21 1.34
CA PHE A 241 10.73 -1.24 1.17
C PHE A 241 11.97 -1.88 0.51
N MET A 242 12.41 -3.05 0.99
CA MET A 242 13.57 -3.75 0.43
C MET A 242 13.32 -4.22 -1.01
N ARG A 243 12.10 -4.66 -1.34
CA ARG A 243 11.75 -5.01 -2.73
C ARG A 243 11.84 -3.78 -3.65
N ALA A 244 11.29 -2.65 -3.21
CA ALA A 244 11.36 -1.41 -3.98
C ALA A 244 12.81 -0.92 -4.15
N LEU A 245 13.62 -0.96 -3.10
CA LEU A 245 15.04 -0.61 -3.14
C LEU A 245 15.82 -1.52 -4.10
N ASN A 246 15.62 -2.83 -4.01
CA ASN A 246 16.30 -3.79 -4.88
C ASN A 246 15.86 -3.66 -6.35
N SER A 247 14.62 -3.23 -6.62
CA SER A 247 14.18 -2.97 -7.99
C SER A 247 14.91 -1.78 -8.60
N VAL A 248 15.17 -0.73 -7.83
CA VAL A 248 15.95 0.44 -8.27
C VAL A 248 17.41 0.06 -8.53
N ILE A 249 18.04 -0.69 -7.61
CA ILE A 249 19.44 -1.12 -7.75
C ILE A 249 19.64 -1.99 -9.00
N LYS A 250 18.69 -2.88 -9.32
CA LYS A 250 18.77 -3.70 -10.53
C LYS A 250 18.66 -2.90 -11.83
N ILE A 251 18.02 -1.74 -11.80
CA ILE A 251 17.85 -0.86 -12.97
C ILE A 251 19.11 -0.04 -13.22
N ASP A 252 19.85 0.36 -12.17
CA ASP A 252 21.09 1.16 -12.31
C ASP A 252 22.28 0.36 -12.89
N ASP A 253 22.30 -0.97 -12.78
CA ASP A 253 23.37 -1.84 -13.29
C ASP A 253 23.17 -2.28 -14.76
N THR A 254 22.04 -1.99 -15.37
CA THR A 254 21.78 -2.35 -16.76
C THR A 254 22.07 -1.19 -17.72
N HIS A 255 23.23 -1.24 -18.40
CA HIS A 255 23.49 -0.45 -19.61
C HIS A 255 22.57 -0.95 -20.75
N THR A 256 21.31 -0.49 -20.75
CA THR A 256 20.37 -0.83 -21.82
C THR A 256 20.80 -0.17 -23.13
N ILE A 257 21.09 -0.97 -24.14
CA ILE A 257 21.65 -0.56 -25.42
C ILE A 257 20.50 -0.26 -26.40
N LYS A 258 20.54 0.91 -27.04
CA LYS A 258 19.61 1.18 -28.16
C LYS A 258 19.87 0.22 -29.31
N ILE A 259 18.81 -0.38 -29.85
CA ILE A 259 18.93 -1.18 -31.06
C ILE A 259 19.21 -0.28 -32.25
N ASP A 260 20.44 -0.27 -32.69
CA ASP A 260 20.90 0.40 -33.91
C ASP A 260 21.05 -0.58 -35.09
N ARG A 261 21.77 -0.19 -36.10
CA ARG A 261 22.01 -1.00 -37.31
C ARG A 261 22.87 -2.23 -37.00
N GLU A 262 23.85 -2.11 -36.13
CA GLU A 262 24.78 -3.18 -35.77
C GLU A 262 24.07 -4.27 -34.97
N GLN A 263 23.30 -3.86 -33.94
CA GLN A 263 22.51 -4.79 -33.15
C GLN A 263 21.46 -5.52 -33.99
N LYS A 264 20.80 -4.84 -34.96
CA LYS A 264 19.87 -5.49 -35.90
C LYS A 264 20.55 -6.58 -36.74
N ILE A 265 21.77 -6.32 -37.22
CA ILE A 265 22.57 -7.30 -37.97
C ILE A 265 22.94 -8.49 -37.07
N ASN A 266 23.35 -8.23 -35.84
CA ASN A 266 23.70 -9.27 -34.86
C ASN A 266 22.49 -10.17 -34.54
N ILE A 267 21.34 -9.59 -34.21
CA ILE A 267 20.09 -10.33 -33.94
C ILE A 267 19.71 -11.17 -35.16
N LYS A 268 19.76 -10.59 -36.37
CA LYS A 268 19.47 -11.32 -37.62
C LYS A 268 20.43 -12.50 -37.85
N LYS A 269 21.74 -12.30 -37.64
CA LYS A 269 22.75 -13.34 -37.78
C LYS A 269 22.54 -14.45 -36.76
N SER A 270 22.30 -14.11 -35.50
CA SER A 270 21.99 -15.06 -34.44
C SER A 270 20.73 -15.89 -34.77
N PHE A 271 19.66 -15.23 -35.22
CA PHE A 271 18.41 -15.89 -35.66
C PHE A 271 18.68 -16.92 -36.79
N LYS A 272 19.47 -16.52 -37.81
CA LYS A 272 19.78 -17.41 -38.95
C LYS A 272 20.64 -18.62 -38.58
N ASN A 273 21.57 -18.45 -37.64
CA ASN A 273 22.50 -19.49 -37.24
C ASN A 273 21.92 -20.47 -36.21
N SER A 274 20.74 -20.15 -35.66
CA SER A 274 20.10 -20.98 -34.62
C SER A 274 19.20 -22.03 -35.23
N SER A 275 19.13 -23.20 -34.59
CA SER A 275 18.30 -24.33 -34.99
C SER A 275 16.91 -24.28 -34.39
N LYS A 276 16.80 -23.90 -33.09
CA LYS A 276 15.53 -23.77 -32.39
C LYS A 276 15.33 -22.36 -31.84
N ARG A 277 14.26 -21.71 -32.21
CA ARG A 277 14.02 -20.29 -31.93
C ARG A 277 12.76 -20.09 -31.14
N LEU A 278 12.81 -19.17 -30.16
CA LEU A 278 11.66 -18.70 -29.38
C LEU A 278 11.51 -17.20 -29.51
N ILE A 279 10.34 -16.77 -29.93
CA ILE A 279 9.95 -15.36 -30.05
C ILE A 279 8.79 -15.10 -29.08
N ILE A 280 9.03 -14.32 -28.03
CA ILE A 280 8.05 -13.92 -27.01
C ILE A 280 7.72 -12.46 -27.21
N ILE A 281 6.45 -12.14 -27.39
CA ILE A 281 6.03 -10.78 -27.71
C ILE A 281 4.81 -10.40 -26.86
N ASP A 282 4.89 -9.27 -26.17
CA ASP A 282 3.70 -8.64 -25.63
C ASP A 282 2.87 -7.97 -26.75
N TYR A 283 1.61 -7.65 -26.46
CA TYR A 283 0.69 -7.15 -27.47
C TYR A 283 0.51 -5.63 -27.42
N ASP A 284 -0.08 -5.11 -26.33
CA ASP A 284 -0.40 -3.69 -26.16
C ASP A 284 0.86 -2.86 -25.90
N GLY A 285 1.08 -1.77 -26.61
CA GLY A 285 2.30 -0.97 -26.50
C GLY A 285 3.53 -1.60 -27.16
N THR A 286 3.49 -2.87 -27.53
CA THR A 286 4.59 -3.63 -28.13
C THR A 286 4.36 -3.97 -29.60
N LEU A 287 3.25 -4.61 -29.95
CA LEU A 287 2.87 -4.91 -31.34
C LEU A 287 1.94 -3.85 -31.95
N VAL A 288 1.13 -3.21 -31.11
CA VAL A 288 0.20 -2.13 -31.47
C VAL A 288 0.44 -0.91 -30.60
N GLU A 289 0.19 0.28 -31.15
CA GLU A 289 0.25 1.51 -30.36
C GLU A 289 -0.81 1.48 -29.25
N PHE A 290 -0.50 2.13 -28.15
CA PHE A 290 -1.45 2.25 -27.06
C PHE A 290 -2.65 3.08 -27.47
N ASN A 291 -3.87 2.59 -27.24
CA ASN A 291 -5.12 3.30 -27.52
C ASN A 291 -5.85 3.64 -26.22
N GLU A 292 -6.47 4.81 -26.15
CA GLU A 292 -7.27 5.23 -24.99
C GLU A 292 -8.45 4.29 -24.72
N ASN A 293 -9.05 3.77 -25.80
CA ASN A 293 -10.01 2.69 -25.70
C ASN A 293 -9.31 1.37 -26.05
N PRO A 294 -9.13 0.46 -25.08
CA PRO A 294 -8.49 -0.84 -25.32
C PRO A 294 -9.16 -1.67 -26.44
N GLU A 295 -10.47 -1.53 -26.63
CA GLU A 295 -11.19 -2.24 -27.69
C GLU A 295 -10.80 -1.81 -29.11
N LEU A 296 -10.24 -0.60 -29.25
CA LEU A 296 -9.79 -0.06 -30.54
C LEU A 296 -8.33 -0.42 -30.87
N ALA A 297 -7.57 -0.93 -29.92
CA ALA A 297 -6.20 -1.42 -30.17
C ALA A 297 -6.25 -2.83 -30.81
N ILE A 298 -6.77 -2.89 -32.04
CA ILE A 298 -6.91 -4.12 -32.83
C ILE A 298 -5.72 -4.31 -33.79
N PRO A 299 -5.31 -5.55 -34.11
CA PRO A 299 -4.24 -5.79 -35.07
C PRO A 299 -4.70 -5.47 -36.50
N ASP A 300 -3.84 -4.81 -37.24
CA ASP A 300 -4.01 -4.61 -38.67
C ASP A 300 -3.61 -5.90 -39.45
N GLU A 301 -3.98 -5.94 -40.74
CA GLU A 301 -3.70 -7.07 -41.63
C GLU A 301 -2.19 -7.34 -41.78
N ASN A 302 -1.37 -6.26 -41.79
CA ASN A 302 0.08 -6.36 -41.88
C ASN A 302 0.68 -7.05 -40.63
N LEU A 303 0.14 -6.80 -39.44
CA LEU A 303 0.57 -7.46 -38.20
C LEU A 303 0.20 -8.96 -38.23
N ILE A 304 -1.03 -9.27 -38.60
CA ILE A 304 -1.49 -10.67 -38.73
C ILE A 304 -0.59 -11.44 -39.70
N ASN A 305 -0.27 -10.85 -40.86
CA ASN A 305 0.63 -11.48 -41.85
C ASN A 305 2.05 -11.63 -41.30
N LEU A 306 2.57 -10.63 -40.61
CA LEU A 306 3.89 -10.71 -39.93
C LEU A 306 3.95 -11.88 -38.96
N ILE A 307 2.95 -12.08 -38.10
CA ILE A 307 2.91 -13.19 -37.14
C ILE A 307 2.85 -14.54 -37.87
N LYS A 308 2.05 -14.63 -38.96
CA LYS A 308 2.01 -15.84 -39.80
C LYS A 308 3.37 -16.13 -40.44
N ASP A 309 4.09 -15.11 -40.92
CA ASP A 309 5.39 -15.28 -41.56
C ASP A 309 6.48 -15.66 -40.54
N LEU A 310 6.44 -15.14 -39.32
CA LEU A 310 7.30 -15.59 -38.23
C LEU A 310 7.09 -17.08 -37.91
N TYR A 311 5.84 -17.51 -37.81
CA TYR A 311 5.50 -18.92 -37.54
C TYR A 311 5.93 -19.85 -38.67
N LYS A 312 5.84 -19.44 -39.94
CA LYS A 312 6.25 -20.27 -41.10
C LYS A 312 7.76 -20.56 -41.14
N LYS A 313 8.58 -19.80 -40.38
CA LYS A 313 10.02 -20.15 -40.31
C LYS A 313 10.20 -21.44 -39.54
N THR A 314 10.88 -22.39 -40.16
CA THR A 314 11.16 -23.72 -39.61
C THR A 314 11.74 -23.60 -38.20
N ASP A 315 11.30 -24.46 -37.29
CA ASP A 315 11.78 -24.53 -35.89
C ASP A 315 11.71 -23.22 -35.12
N THR A 316 10.70 -22.39 -35.44
CA THR A 316 10.44 -21.12 -34.75
C THR A 316 9.13 -21.20 -33.97
N HIS A 317 9.24 -21.12 -32.62
CA HIS A 317 8.13 -21.05 -31.72
C HIS A 317 7.80 -19.57 -31.44
N VAL A 318 6.58 -19.15 -31.76
CA VAL A 318 6.08 -17.80 -31.51
C VAL A 318 5.07 -17.83 -30.36
N ALA A 319 5.23 -16.97 -29.39
CA ALA A 319 4.33 -16.80 -28.25
C ALA A 319 3.91 -15.34 -28.10
N ILE A 320 2.61 -15.08 -28.08
CA ILE A 320 2.03 -13.78 -27.69
C ILE A 320 1.59 -13.86 -26.24
N VAL A 321 2.10 -12.95 -25.40
CA VAL A 321 1.85 -12.92 -23.94
C VAL A 321 1.20 -11.58 -23.59
N SER A 322 -0.05 -11.56 -23.15
CA SER A 322 -0.80 -10.33 -22.95
C SER A 322 -1.66 -10.34 -21.68
N GLY A 323 -1.95 -9.13 -21.17
CA GLY A 323 -3.00 -8.90 -20.18
C GLY A 323 -4.43 -9.01 -20.76
N ARG A 324 -4.58 -9.04 -22.08
CA ARG A 324 -5.88 -9.20 -22.76
C ARG A 324 -6.53 -10.53 -22.40
N ASP A 325 -7.86 -10.54 -22.46
CA ASP A 325 -8.63 -11.76 -22.26
C ASP A 325 -8.46 -12.77 -23.40
N LYS A 326 -8.77 -14.02 -23.10
CA LYS A 326 -8.66 -15.11 -24.06
C LYS A 326 -9.58 -14.95 -25.28
N LYS A 327 -10.73 -14.22 -25.16
CA LYS A 327 -11.65 -14.02 -26.27
C LYS A 327 -11.04 -13.11 -27.31
N PHE A 328 -10.41 -12.00 -26.85
CA PHE A 328 -9.69 -11.09 -27.73
C PHE A 328 -8.57 -11.79 -28.49
N LEU A 329 -7.67 -12.47 -27.78
CA LEU A 329 -6.55 -13.18 -28.42
C LEU A 329 -7.04 -14.29 -29.37
N ASN A 330 -8.09 -15.00 -29.01
CA ASN A 330 -8.63 -16.05 -29.86
C ASN A 330 -9.27 -15.50 -31.14
N LYS A 331 -9.95 -14.34 -31.04
CA LYS A 331 -10.57 -13.68 -32.21
C LYS A 331 -9.55 -13.33 -33.29
N TRP A 332 -8.37 -12.81 -32.88
CA TRP A 332 -7.40 -12.27 -33.82
C TRP A 332 -6.27 -13.22 -34.19
N PHE A 333 -5.87 -14.09 -33.26
CA PHE A 333 -4.72 -14.97 -33.44
C PHE A 333 -5.05 -16.45 -33.27
N GLY A 334 -6.29 -16.81 -32.92
CA GLY A 334 -6.70 -18.15 -32.57
C GLY A 334 -6.53 -19.19 -33.70
N GLU A 335 -6.54 -18.76 -34.95
CA GLU A 335 -6.36 -19.60 -36.14
C GLU A 335 -4.87 -19.76 -36.55
N ILE A 336 -3.96 -18.99 -35.95
CA ILE A 336 -2.54 -19.10 -36.20
C ILE A 336 -1.97 -20.14 -35.21
N PRO A 337 -1.18 -21.13 -35.65
CA PRO A 337 -0.67 -22.19 -34.76
C PRO A 337 0.51 -21.70 -33.93
N ILE A 338 0.30 -20.68 -33.08
CA ILE A 338 1.26 -20.12 -32.14
C ILE A 338 0.80 -20.35 -30.70
N THR A 339 1.67 -20.05 -29.73
CA THR A 339 1.25 -20.04 -28.34
C THR A 339 0.64 -18.69 -27.97
N LEU A 340 -0.58 -18.73 -27.41
CA LEU A 340 -1.25 -17.56 -26.86
C LEU A 340 -1.33 -17.69 -25.34
N ILE A 341 -0.90 -16.64 -24.63
CA ILE A 341 -0.94 -16.53 -23.18
C ILE A 341 -1.77 -15.30 -22.82
N ALA A 342 -2.93 -15.55 -22.22
CA ALA A 342 -3.91 -14.52 -21.86
C ALA A 342 -3.94 -14.25 -20.36
N GLU A 343 -4.43 -13.06 -19.97
CA GLU A 343 -4.65 -12.65 -18.59
C GLU A 343 -3.38 -12.88 -17.74
N HIS A 344 -2.24 -12.31 -18.20
CA HIS A 344 -0.92 -12.38 -17.53
C HIS A 344 -0.44 -13.81 -17.21
N GLY A 345 -0.89 -14.83 -17.96
CA GLY A 345 -0.47 -16.23 -17.77
C GLY A 345 -1.49 -17.14 -17.12
N HIS A 346 -2.70 -16.66 -16.85
CA HIS A 346 -3.78 -17.49 -16.29
C HIS A 346 -4.27 -18.54 -17.27
N TYR A 347 -4.39 -18.16 -18.55
CA TYR A 347 -4.78 -19.05 -19.63
C TYR A 347 -3.68 -19.18 -20.67
N GLN A 348 -3.55 -20.38 -21.22
CA GLN A 348 -2.61 -20.68 -22.28
C GLN A 348 -3.29 -21.55 -23.34
N LYS A 349 -3.07 -21.21 -24.60
CA LYS A 349 -3.43 -22.02 -25.77
C LYS A 349 -2.16 -22.30 -26.54
N VAL A 350 -1.88 -23.54 -26.82
CA VAL A 350 -0.71 -23.97 -27.61
C VAL A 350 -1.19 -24.37 -28.97
N ASN A 351 -0.62 -23.78 -30.01
CA ASN A 351 -1.06 -23.99 -31.37
C ASN A 351 -2.59 -23.72 -31.52
N LYS A 352 -3.32 -24.64 -32.12
CA LYS A 352 -4.79 -24.57 -32.29
C LYS A 352 -5.56 -25.38 -31.23
N GLU A 353 -4.89 -25.80 -30.16
CA GLU A 353 -5.51 -26.56 -29.08
C GLU A 353 -6.53 -25.71 -28.29
N GLU A 354 -7.26 -26.35 -27.39
CA GLU A 354 -8.17 -25.66 -26.49
C GLU A 354 -7.43 -24.84 -25.42
N TRP A 355 -8.07 -23.77 -24.92
CA TRP A 355 -7.54 -22.96 -23.85
C TRP A 355 -7.42 -23.73 -22.55
N ALA A 356 -6.22 -23.94 -22.07
CA ALA A 356 -5.94 -24.54 -20.78
C ALA A 356 -5.82 -23.48 -19.67
N LYS A 357 -6.55 -23.67 -18.57
CA LYS A 357 -6.37 -22.88 -17.35
C LYS A 357 -5.13 -23.39 -16.63
N LYS A 358 -4.08 -22.56 -16.51
CA LYS A 358 -2.77 -22.96 -15.95
C LYS A 358 -2.62 -22.70 -14.46
N LEU A 359 -3.46 -21.83 -13.88
CA LEU A 359 -3.40 -21.45 -12.47
C LEU A 359 -4.77 -21.59 -11.81
N LYS A 360 -4.81 -22.22 -10.64
CA LYS A 360 -5.95 -22.20 -9.74
C LYS A 360 -5.72 -21.11 -8.70
N VAL A 361 -6.37 -19.97 -8.85
CA VAL A 361 -6.34 -18.83 -7.88
C VAL A 361 -7.74 -18.61 -7.37
N SER A 362 -7.86 -18.35 -6.08
CA SER A 362 -9.12 -17.90 -5.47
C SER A 362 -9.38 -16.45 -5.86
N ASN A 363 -10.61 -16.10 -6.16
CA ASN A 363 -11.05 -14.75 -6.52
C ASN A 363 -11.98 -14.14 -5.46
N LEU A 364 -12.16 -14.80 -4.31
CA LEU A 364 -13.02 -14.31 -3.22
C LEU A 364 -12.60 -12.92 -2.72
N TRP A 365 -11.32 -12.62 -2.75
CA TRP A 365 -10.77 -11.31 -2.38
C TRP A 365 -11.34 -10.15 -3.23
N MET A 366 -11.84 -10.42 -4.44
CA MET A 366 -12.39 -9.37 -5.31
C MET A 366 -13.70 -8.81 -4.73
N GLU A 367 -14.51 -9.63 -4.12
CA GLU A 367 -15.76 -9.21 -3.47
C GLU A 367 -15.46 -8.37 -2.22
N ASP A 368 -14.39 -8.73 -1.48
CA ASP A 368 -13.93 -7.96 -0.31
C ASP A 368 -13.38 -6.58 -0.67
N LEU A 369 -12.77 -6.42 -1.85
CA LEU A 369 -12.14 -5.16 -2.28
C LEU A 369 -13.05 -4.29 -3.16
N LEU A 370 -14.06 -4.87 -3.81
CA LEU A 370 -14.93 -4.14 -4.72
C LEU A 370 -15.57 -2.89 -4.10
N PRO A 371 -16.11 -2.92 -2.87
CA PRO A 371 -16.69 -1.73 -2.24
C PRO A 371 -15.69 -0.57 -2.07
N LEU A 372 -14.41 -0.89 -1.86
CA LEU A 372 -13.37 0.12 -1.81
C LEU A 372 -13.14 0.77 -3.19
N PHE A 373 -13.06 -0.05 -4.24
CA PHE A 373 -12.94 0.44 -5.61
C PHE A 373 -14.12 1.35 -6.00
N GLU A 374 -15.35 0.96 -5.64
CA GLU A 374 -16.56 1.76 -5.86
C GLU A 374 -16.47 3.10 -5.13
N THR A 375 -16.07 3.11 -3.87
CA THR A 375 -15.90 4.35 -3.08
C THR A 375 -14.91 5.32 -3.74
N PHE A 376 -13.77 4.82 -4.24
CA PHE A 376 -12.79 5.67 -4.92
C PHE A 376 -13.27 6.13 -6.30
N THR A 377 -14.04 5.31 -6.99
CA THR A 377 -14.64 5.66 -8.28
C THR A 377 -15.67 6.77 -8.12
N ASP A 378 -16.56 6.65 -7.14
CA ASP A 378 -17.59 7.65 -6.86
C ASP A 378 -17.01 9.02 -6.46
N ARG A 379 -15.86 9.01 -5.80
CA ARG A 379 -15.15 10.23 -5.35
C ARG A 379 -14.18 10.82 -6.37
N THR A 380 -14.02 10.17 -7.52
CA THR A 380 -13.05 10.59 -8.55
C THR A 380 -13.71 10.56 -9.92
N PRO A 381 -14.38 11.65 -10.33
CA PRO A 381 -15.05 11.71 -11.65
C PRO A 381 -14.11 11.37 -12.80
N GLY A 382 -14.59 10.63 -13.77
CA GLY A 382 -13.81 10.17 -14.92
C GLY A 382 -13.07 8.85 -14.70
N THR A 383 -13.21 8.23 -13.52
CA THR A 383 -12.70 6.88 -13.26
C THR A 383 -13.76 5.81 -13.48
N PHE A 384 -13.30 4.57 -13.69
CA PHE A 384 -14.19 3.41 -13.75
C PHE A 384 -13.47 2.13 -13.34
N ILE A 385 -14.26 1.14 -12.93
CA ILE A 385 -13.77 -0.18 -12.51
C ILE A 385 -13.95 -1.16 -13.66
N GLU A 386 -12.89 -1.88 -14.00
CA GLU A 386 -12.94 -3.05 -14.87
C GLU A 386 -12.77 -4.32 -14.02
N LYS A 387 -13.85 -5.11 -13.88
CA LYS A 387 -13.82 -6.40 -13.21
C LYS A 387 -13.46 -7.48 -14.21
N LYS A 388 -12.18 -7.88 -14.25
CA LYS A 388 -11.73 -9.04 -15.00
C LYS A 388 -11.98 -10.32 -14.22
N LYS A 389 -11.77 -11.47 -14.83
CA LYS A 389 -12.00 -12.75 -14.16
C LYS A 389 -11.10 -13.00 -12.96
N ASN A 390 -9.87 -12.50 -12.98
CA ASN A 390 -8.84 -12.75 -11.96
C ASN A 390 -8.14 -11.48 -11.46
N SER A 391 -8.65 -10.29 -11.81
CA SER A 391 -8.13 -9.02 -11.35
C SER A 391 -9.21 -7.94 -11.30
N LEU A 392 -8.99 -6.92 -10.47
CA LEU A 392 -9.75 -5.68 -10.43
C LEU A 392 -8.85 -4.55 -10.92
N VAL A 393 -9.33 -3.76 -11.85
CA VAL A 393 -8.61 -2.63 -12.40
C VAL A 393 -9.40 -1.34 -12.15
N TRP A 394 -8.73 -0.34 -11.61
CA TRP A 394 -9.25 1.01 -11.47
C TRP A 394 -8.59 1.92 -12.48
N HIS A 395 -9.37 2.39 -13.46
CA HIS A 395 -8.92 3.28 -14.53
C HIS A 395 -9.17 4.73 -14.16
N TYR A 396 -8.13 5.59 -14.25
CA TYR A 396 -8.21 7.01 -13.93
C TYR A 396 -7.74 7.94 -15.06
N ARG A 397 -7.65 7.40 -16.28
CA ARG A 397 -7.15 8.14 -17.46
C ARG A 397 -7.99 9.37 -17.83
N LYS A 398 -9.33 9.29 -17.65
CA LYS A 398 -10.27 10.36 -17.98
C LYS A 398 -10.58 11.30 -16.83
N SER A 399 -9.91 11.12 -15.69
CA SER A 399 -10.03 11.99 -14.53
C SER A 399 -9.13 13.21 -14.65
N ASP A 400 -9.46 14.27 -13.90
CA ASP A 400 -8.57 15.42 -13.75
C ASP A 400 -7.18 14.97 -13.24
N PRO A 401 -6.06 15.43 -13.85
CA PRO A 401 -4.73 14.92 -13.53
C PRO A 401 -4.27 15.20 -12.10
N GLU A 402 -4.61 16.35 -11.50
CA GLU A 402 -4.22 16.71 -10.14
C GLU A 402 -5.02 15.88 -9.13
N LEU A 403 -6.34 15.83 -9.29
CA LEU A 403 -7.21 15.01 -8.47
C LEU A 403 -6.83 13.52 -8.57
N ALA A 404 -6.54 13.02 -9.79
CA ALA A 404 -6.13 11.64 -9.99
C ALA A 404 -4.82 11.33 -9.28
N SER A 405 -3.84 12.23 -9.30
CA SER A 405 -2.54 12.05 -8.64
C SER A 405 -2.70 11.81 -7.14
N ASP A 406 -3.47 12.66 -6.47
CA ASP A 406 -3.73 12.54 -5.03
C ASP A 406 -4.52 11.26 -4.70
N ARG A 407 -5.56 10.98 -5.47
CA ARG A 407 -6.39 9.78 -5.29
C ARG A 407 -5.65 8.47 -5.55
N VAL A 408 -4.73 8.44 -6.50
CA VAL A 408 -3.86 7.28 -6.76
C VAL A 408 -2.98 6.98 -5.54
N VAL A 409 -2.37 8.00 -4.94
CA VAL A 409 -1.54 7.82 -3.73
C VAL A 409 -2.39 7.31 -2.57
N GLU A 410 -3.54 7.93 -2.33
CA GLU A 410 -4.48 7.53 -1.28
C GLU A 410 -4.97 6.09 -1.51
N PHE A 411 -5.42 5.77 -2.71
CA PHE A 411 -5.94 4.45 -3.06
C PHE A 411 -4.88 3.35 -2.90
N LYS A 412 -3.67 3.57 -3.39
CA LYS A 412 -2.56 2.65 -3.19
C LYS A 412 -2.23 2.44 -1.72
N THR A 413 -2.23 3.49 -0.92
CA THR A 413 -1.96 3.41 0.52
C THR A 413 -3.00 2.52 1.21
N VAL A 414 -4.28 2.74 0.94
CA VAL A 414 -5.37 1.94 1.50
C VAL A 414 -5.28 0.49 0.99
N LEU A 415 -5.11 0.28 -0.31
CA LEU A 415 -4.96 -1.05 -0.89
C LEU A 415 -3.81 -1.83 -0.27
N THR A 416 -2.65 -1.19 -0.12
CA THR A 416 -1.46 -1.82 0.48
C THR A 416 -1.74 -2.34 1.88
N SER A 417 -2.56 -1.62 2.66
CA SER A 417 -2.95 -2.06 4.02
C SER A 417 -4.00 -3.18 4.03
N LEU A 418 -4.76 -3.34 2.96
CA LEU A 418 -5.89 -4.29 2.90
C LEU A 418 -5.57 -5.61 2.18
N ILE A 419 -4.71 -5.59 1.15
CA ILE A 419 -4.40 -6.79 0.37
C ILE A 419 -3.51 -7.76 1.15
N SER A 420 -3.70 -9.06 0.93
CA SER A 420 -2.84 -10.11 1.47
C SER A 420 -1.51 -10.21 0.70
N GLU A 421 -0.54 -10.95 1.24
CA GLU A 421 0.74 -11.23 0.54
C GLU A 421 0.58 -12.04 -0.75
N GLU A 422 -0.57 -12.68 -0.94
CA GLU A 422 -0.90 -13.40 -2.18
C GLU A 422 -1.33 -12.47 -3.33
N LEU A 423 -1.55 -11.18 -3.04
CA LEU A 423 -1.97 -10.17 -4.00
C LEU A 423 -0.87 -9.13 -4.21
N GLN A 424 -0.85 -8.55 -5.39
CA GLN A 424 0.04 -7.45 -5.74
C GLN A 424 -0.73 -6.31 -6.42
N ILE A 425 -0.22 -5.10 -6.22
CA ILE A 425 -0.69 -3.90 -6.90
C ILE A 425 0.23 -3.68 -8.11
N LEU A 426 -0.35 -3.65 -9.30
CA LEU A 426 0.34 -3.26 -10.52
C LEU A 426 -0.04 -1.84 -10.89
N ASP A 427 0.97 -1.01 -11.07
CA ASP A 427 0.83 0.37 -11.54
C ASP A 427 0.96 0.39 -13.05
N LEU A 428 -0.17 0.43 -13.72
CA LEU A 428 -0.25 0.44 -15.17
C LEU A 428 -0.34 1.88 -15.69
N ASN A 429 -0.27 2.07 -17.00
CA ASN A 429 -0.39 3.39 -17.62
C ASN A 429 -1.81 3.96 -17.38
N LYS A 430 -1.93 4.84 -16.36
CA LYS A 430 -3.19 5.46 -15.91
C LYS A 430 -4.24 4.46 -15.42
N ALA A 431 -3.80 3.35 -14.80
CA ALA A 431 -4.66 2.39 -14.12
C ALA A 431 -3.92 1.68 -12.97
N ILE A 432 -4.67 1.25 -11.95
CA ILE A 432 -4.17 0.41 -10.85
C ILE A 432 -4.87 -0.94 -10.96
N GLU A 433 -4.10 -2.01 -11.06
CA GLU A 433 -4.63 -3.38 -11.12
C GLU A 433 -4.21 -4.16 -9.87
N ILE A 434 -5.18 -4.88 -9.27
CA ILE A 434 -4.92 -5.86 -8.22
C ILE A 434 -5.05 -7.25 -8.81
N ILE A 435 -4.01 -8.06 -8.61
CA ILE A 435 -3.92 -9.42 -9.14
C ILE A 435 -3.13 -10.32 -8.19
N SER A 436 -3.34 -11.63 -8.26
CA SER A 436 -2.53 -12.59 -7.50
C SER A 436 -1.05 -12.55 -7.94
N VAL A 437 -0.12 -12.59 -6.97
CA VAL A 437 1.34 -12.67 -7.23
C VAL A 437 1.72 -13.88 -8.08
N ARG A 438 0.90 -14.95 -8.04
CA ARG A 438 1.09 -16.16 -8.84
C ARG A 438 0.77 -15.96 -10.32
N VAL A 439 0.02 -14.92 -10.66
CA VAL A 439 -0.38 -14.59 -12.03
C VAL A 439 0.52 -13.47 -12.53
N ASN A 440 1.61 -13.82 -13.21
CA ASN A 440 2.50 -12.86 -13.85
C ASN A 440 3.11 -13.45 -15.13
N LYS A 441 3.50 -12.56 -16.05
CA LYS A 441 4.04 -12.94 -17.37
C LYS A 441 5.36 -13.73 -17.24
N GLY A 442 6.18 -13.47 -16.23
CA GLY A 442 7.43 -14.19 -15.99
C GLY A 442 7.21 -15.67 -15.67
N VAL A 443 6.27 -15.97 -14.75
CA VAL A 443 5.87 -17.36 -14.46
C VAL A 443 5.27 -18.04 -15.68
N ALA A 444 4.53 -17.29 -16.51
CA ALA A 444 3.95 -17.84 -17.73
C ALA A 444 5.01 -18.29 -18.74
N ILE A 445 6.02 -17.45 -19.01
CA ILE A 445 7.09 -17.80 -19.96
C ILE A 445 8.06 -18.85 -19.44
N SER A 446 8.25 -19.01 -18.13
CA SER A 446 9.10 -20.07 -17.56
C SER A 446 8.68 -21.47 -18.00
N ARG A 447 7.42 -21.64 -18.39
CA ARG A 447 6.91 -22.90 -18.96
C ARG A 447 7.38 -23.12 -20.40
N LEU A 448 7.55 -22.04 -21.18
CA LEU A 448 8.08 -22.09 -22.54
C LEU A 448 9.59 -22.35 -22.54
N LEU A 449 10.29 -21.77 -21.56
CA LEU A 449 11.74 -21.88 -21.39
C LEU A 449 12.22 -23.26 -20.92
N LYS A 450 11.32 -24.20 -20.66
CA LYS A 450 11.69 -25.61 -20.35
C LYS A 450 12.23 -26.35 -21.56
N ASN A 451 11.97 -25.89 -22.77
CA ASN A 451 12.53 -26.44 -23.99
C ASN A 451 13.88 -25.75 -24.30
N ASP A 452 14.81 -26.49 -24.84
CA ASP A 452 16.11 -25.93 -25.24
C ASP A 452 15.95 -25.11 -26.54
N TYR A 453 16.21 -23.80 -26.45
CA TYR A 453 16.23 -22.86 -27.59
C TYR A 453 17.62 -22.27 -27.74
N ASP A 454 18.12 -22.20 -28.97
CA ASP A 454 19.42 -21.59 -29.30
C ASP A 454 19.29 -20.08 -29.52
N PHE A 455 18.07 -19.61 -29.80
CA PHE A 455 17.74 -18.19 -29.96
C PHE A 455 16.47 -17.87 -29.19
N ILE A 456 16.54 -16.85 -28.34
CA ILE A 456 15.40 -16.33 -27.61
C ILE A 456 15.37 -14.81 -27.77
N ILE A 457 14.23 -14.29 -28.24
CA ILE A 457 13.94 -12.85 -28.26
C ILE A 457 12.63 -12.61 -27.52
N CYS A 458 12.63 -11.61 -26.62
CA CYS A 458 11.48 -11.21 -25.84
C CYS A 458 11.29 -9.69 -25.92
N LEU A 459 10.08 -9.28 -26.27
CA LEU A 459 9.73 -7.87 -26.45
C LEU A 459 8.55 -7.48 -25.56
N GLY A 460 8.61 -6.30 -24.91
CA GLY A 460 7.56 -5.78 -24.05
C GLY A 460 7.76 -4.30 -23.72
N ASP A 461 6.69 -3.62 -23.32
CA ASP A 461 6.69 -2.17 -23.03
C ASP A 461 6.35 -1.79 -21.60
N ASP A 462 5.68 -2.68 -20.84
CA ASP A 462 5.14 -2.36 -19.53
C ASP A 462 5.98 -2.96 -18.38
N ILE A 463 5.66 -2.59 -17.13
CA ILE A 463 6.25 -3.13 -15.89
C ILE A 463 5.99 -4.64 -15.77
N SER A 464 4.83 -5.11 -16.24
CA SER A 464 4.51 -6.54 -16.25
C SER A 464 5.47 -7.39 -17.12
N ASP A 465 6.17 -6.74 -18.09
CA ASP A 465 7.14 -7.40 -18.98
C ASP A 465 8.52 -7.52 -18.35
N GLU A 466 8.84 -6.69 -17.37
CA GLU A 466 10.07 -6.82 -16.59
C GLU A 466 10.17 -8.20 -15.90
N TYR A 467 9.03 -8.78 -15.50
CA TYR A 467 8.99 -10.17 -15.01
C TYR A 467 9.39 -11.19 -16.10
N MET A 468 9.05 -10.93 -17.38
CA MET A 468 9.53 -11.78 -18.49
C MET A 468 11.04 -11.62 -18.64
N PHE A 469 11.54 -10.38 -18.73
CA PHE A 469 12.97 -10.12 -18.95
C PHE A 469 13.86 -10.70 -17.84
N ASN A 470 13.42 -10.64 -16.58
CA ASN A 470 14.12 -11.21 -15.42
C ASN A 470 14.22 -12.75 -15.44
N ASN A 471 13.28 -13.43 -16.13
CA ASN A 471 13.25 -14.90 -16.19
C ASN A 471 13.97 -15.49 -17.41
N LEU A 472 14.49 -14.64 -18.30
CA LEU A 472 15.18 -15.10 -19.50
C LEU A 472 16.60 -15.59 -19.20
N PRO A 473 17.11 -16.59 -19.96
CA PRO A 473 18.53 -16.90 -19.98
C PRO A 473 19.40 -15.69 -20.35
N LYS A 474 20.63 -15.61 -19.81
CA LYS A 474 21.52 -14.45 -19.96
C LYS A 474 21.82 -14.07 -21.42
N ASP A 475 21.84 -15.05 -22.32
CA ASP A 475 22.18 -14.85 -23.75
C ASP A 475 20.98 -14.46 -24.61
N SER A 476 19.81 -14.26 -24.00
CA SER A 476 18.58 -13.88 -24.70
C SER A 476 18.60 -12.40 -25.13
N PHE A 477 17.88 -12.08 -26.20
CA PHE A 477 17.63 -10.73 -26.64
C PHE A 477 16.36 -10.18 -25.96
N SER A 478 16.50 -9.57 -24.77
CA SER A 478 15.42 -8.86 -24.10
C SER A 478 15.35 -7.41 -24.59
N ILE A 479 14.18 -6.99 -25.07
CA ILE A 479 14.00 -5.70 -25.74
C ILE A 479 12.83 -4.96 -25.13
N LYS A 480 13.11 -3.83 -24.48
CA LYS A 480 12.11 -2.88 -24.00
C LYS A 480 11.60 -2.00 -25.13
N VAL A 481 10.29 -1.78 -25.22
CA VAL A 481 9.68 -0.82 -26.12
C VAL A 481 9.40 0.46 -25.32
N GLY A 482 9.84 1.61 -25.83
CA GLY A 482 9.63 2.93 -25.21
C GLY A 482 10.75 3.34 -24.26
N ASN A 483 10.48 3.52 -22.97
CA ASN A 483 11.40 4.09 -21.98
C ASN A 483 12.59 3.16 -21.65
N LYS A 484 13.76 3.75 -21.33
CA LYS A 484 15.01 3.04 -21.01
C LYS A 484 15.06 2.44 -19.61
N ASN A 485 14.12 2.77 -18.74
CA ASN A 485 14.09 2.27 -17.37
C ASN A 485 13.62 0.79 -17.35
N THR A 486 14.55 -0.16 -17.49
CA THR A 486 14.26 -1.57 -17.72
C THR A 486 15.44 -2.46 -17.37
N VAL A 487 15.17 -3.71 -16.99
CA VAL A 487 16.17 -4.79 -16.87
C VAL A 487 16.49 -5.44 -18.22
N ALA A 488 15.80 -5.05 -19.30
CA ALA A 488 16.10 -5.55 -20.63
C ALA A 488 17.47 -5.06 -21.13
N ARG A 489 18.17 -5.91 -21.85
CA ARG A 489 19.51 -5.58 -22.42
C ARG A 489 19.43 -4.55 -23.53
N TYR A 490 18.30 -4.46 -24.24
CA TYR A 490 18.10 -3.59 -25.37
C TYR A 490 16.82 -2.80 -25.25
N TYR A 491 16.74 -1.67 -25.97
CA TYR A 491 15.50 -0.92 -26.12
C TYR A 491 15.27 -0.47 -27.55
N ILE A 492 13.99 -0.29 -27.89
CA ILE A 492 13.49 0.21 -29.17
C ILE A 492 12.39 1.26 -28.89
N GLN A 493 12.18 2.22 -29.79
CA GLN A 493 11.39 3.40 -29.42
C GLN A 493 9.87 3.17 -29.43
N ASN A 494 9.35 2.36 -30.36
CA ASN A 494 7.91 2.23 -30.57
C ASN A 494 7.54 0.91 -31.27
N PRO A 495 6.25 0.54 -31.30
CA PRO A 495 5.76 -0.66 -31.96
C PRO A 495 6.08 -0.75 -33.47
N SER A 496 6.14 0.40 -34.18
CA SER A 496 6.50 0.39 -35.60
C SER A 496 7.92 -0.12 -35.83
N GLU A 497 8.86 0.26 -34.95
CA GLU A 497 10.25 -0.24 -35.00
C GLU A 497 10.34 -1.73 -34.61
N VAL A 498 9.51 -2.20 -33.67
CA VAL A 498 9.38 -3.62 -33.35
C VAL A 498 8.98 -4.43 -34.57
N ARG A 499 7.92 -4.01 -35.26
CA ARG A 499 7.45 -4.69 -36.49
C ARG A 499 8.53 -4.70 -37.59
N LYS A 500 9.29 -3.60 -37.75
CA LYS A 500 10.43 -3.53 -38.70
C LYS A 500 11.55 -4.50 -38.31
N LEU A 501 11.89 -4.59 -37.03
CA LEU A 501 12.88 -5.54 -36.52
C LEU A 501 12.44 -6.97 -36.83
N LEU A 502 11.22 -7.35 -36.44
CA LEU A 502 10.67 -8.69 -36.66
C LEU A 502 10.63 -9.06 -38.14
N LYS A 503 10.24 -8.12 -39.03
CA LYS A 503 10.33 -8.32 -40.49
C LYS A 503 11.78 -8.57 -40.95
N SER A 504 12.72 -7.83 -40.41
CA SER A 504 14.14 -7.92 -40.84
C SER A 504 14.81 -9.22 -40.45
N ILE A 505 14.44 -9.85 -39.33
CA ILE A 505 15.03 -11.11 -38.87
C ILE A 505 14.59 -12.32 -39.71
N ILE A 506 13.41 -12.25 -40.33
CA ILE A 506 12.86 -13.32 -41.18
C ILE A 506 13.14 -13.12 -42.67
N ALA A 507 13.58 -11.95 -43.07
CA ALA A 507 14.04 -11.66 -44.43
C ALA A 507 15.47 -12.20 -44.64
#